data_3b63f89fced6e66ca86fcbcd377962d1
#
_entry.id   3b63f89fced6e66ca86fcbcd377962d1
#
_cell.length_a   1.000
_cell.length_b   1.000
_cell.length_c   1.000
_cell.angle_alpha   90.00
_cell.angle_beta   90.00
_cell.angle_gamma   90.00
#
_symmetry.space_group_name_H-M   'P 1'
#
loop_
_entity.id
_entity.type
_entity.pdbx_description
1 polymer ?
#
loop_
_entity_poly.entity_id
_entity_poly.type
_entity_poly.pdbx_seq_one_letter_code
_entity_poly.pdbx_strand_id
1 'polypeptide(L)'
;DTANGCDDPAPVVVMIHVEPQPTVAITASATNLCIGGASTITSVVTNGSGFVTYQWQSSPDGTAWSNITTLGNGVSYSVPTGTPNATYYRVVVTDAANGCNDPVSNTVFIQIQNQPTVTISLNNPVVCIGGSALITSTVTNGTGNLSYQWQSSSTGNNPWTNVAVNGTNATYSPPTISAGTTYYRLVVTDAGNGCNDPVSSSVSFIVQPQPTVTISVNNPLVCVGGSSTVSSTISNGSGLVNYQWQLSANGVSGWADISTNGNNATYDVPTSIAGTYYYRVIVTDLASGCNDPVSNVINVVVSPDLAVTTQPANVIECIGGTATMTVVVSGGSGTLSYQWQSSTTGTDPWVNATGTGATTITFTPPSTVAGSTYYRVLVNASSSGCGQTVSDVAFAVIHPDLLITVQPTPIAECIGGTATMSVTVTGGTGTVTYQWESSTNGTNWNNATGPGSTTATYTPPSTVAGTTFYRVTINTPGSGCGAATSNS
;
A
#
# COMPACT_ATOMS: atom_id res chain seq x y z
N ASP A 1 76.09 97.10 -56.15
CA ASP A 1 76.84 98.09 -56.89
C ASP A 1 76.42 99.51 -56.42
N THR A 2 77.29 100.14 -55.71
CA THR A 2 77.05 101.44 -55.07
C THR A 2 77.10 102.65 -56.00
N ALA A 3 77.11 102.41 -57.26
CA ALA A 3 77.30 103.51 -58.23
C ALA A 3 76.08 103.95 -59.03
N ASN A 4 74.97 103.22 -59.01
CA ASN A 4 73.78 103.53 -59.86
C ASN A 4 72.39 103.38 -59.14
N GLY A 5 72.27 103.46 -57.80
CA GLY A 5 70.98 103.56 -57.11
C GLY A 5 69.99 102.42 -57.34
N CYS A 6 70.50 101.25 -57.65
CA CYS A 6 69.65 100.06 -57.69
C CYS A 6 69.64 99.35 -56.30
N ASP A 7 68.50 99.35 -55.66
CA ASP A 7 68.33 98.60 -54.44
C ASP A 7 68.51 97.10 -54.77
N ASP A 8 69.34 96.43 -53.93
CA ASP A 8 69.46 94.99 -54.02
C ASP A 8 68.09 94.38 -53.69
N PRO A 9 67.56 93.44 -54.48
CA PRO A 9 66.32 92.78 -54.15
C PRO A 9 66.46 92.09 -52.81
N ALA A 10 65.51 92.33 -51.91
CA ALA A 10 65.47 91.67 -50.61
C ALA A 10 65.59 90.18 -50.83
N PRO A 11 66.38 89.48 -50.02
CA PRO A 11 66.54 88.04 -50.18
C PRO A 11 65.16 87.36 -49.89
N VAL A 12 64.69 86.61 -50.88
CA VAL A 12 63.51 85.75 -50.73
C VAL A 12 63.91 84.55 -49.85
N VAL A 13 63.46 84.49 -48.62
CA VAL A 13 63.64 83.29 -47.76
C VAL A 13 62.59 82.24 -48.15
N VAL A 14 63.02 81.17 -48.76
CA VAL A 14 62.15 80.01 -48.99
C VAL A 14 62.37 79.08 -47.83
N MET A 15 61.28 78.83 -47.08
CA MET A 15 61.28 77.89 -45.95
C MET A 15 60.86 76.51 -46.47
N ILE A 16 61.63 75.48 -46.18
CA ILE A 16 61.25 74.07 -46.41
C ILE A 16 60.96 73.46 -45.03
N HIS A 17 59.72 73.04 -44.81
CA HIS A 17 59.32 72.30 -43.60
C HIS A 17 59.31 70.81 -43.94
N VAL A 18 60.03 69.98 -43.20
CA VAL A 18 60.10 68.52 -43.36
C VAL A 18 59.50 67.87 -42.16
N GLU A 19 58.35 67.18 -42.33
CA GLU A 19 57.64 66.46 -41.28
C GLU A 19 58.19 65.04 -41.17
N PRO A 20 58.12 64.43 -39.95
CA PRO A 20 58.35 63.02 -39.75
C PRO A 20 57.29 62.18 -40.49
N GLN A 21 57.66 60.94 -40.88
CA GLN A 21 56.73 59.98 -41.50
C GLN A 21 55.49 59.71 -40.63
N PRO A 22 54.33 59.65 -41.23
CA PRO A 22 53.10 59.35 -40.47
C PRO A 22 53.09 57.90 -39.94
N THR A 23 52.56 57.70 -38.77
CA THR A 23 52.26 56.40 -38.22
C THR A 23 50.81 56.34 -37.78
N VAL A 24 50.17 55.15 -37.82
CA VAL A 24 48.76 54.98 -37.42
C VAL A 24 48.63 53.80 -36.53
N ALA A 25 47.85 53.98 -35.44
CA ALA A 25 47.38 52.89 -34.52
C ALA A 25 45.89 52.93 -34.42
N ILE A 26 45.28 51.76 -34.23
CA ILE A 26 43.85 51.61 -34.01
C ILE A 26 43.54 50.93 -32.69
N THR A 27 42.39 51.30 -32.08
CA THR A 27 41.83 50.70 -30.91
C THR A 27 40.36 50.53 -31.13
N ALA A 28 39.79 49.43 -30.58
CA ALA A 28 38.32 49.16 -30.57
C ALA A 28 37.71 49.40 -29.18
N SER A 29 36.51 49.95 -29.14
CA SER A 29 35.76 50.13 -27.90
C SER A 29 35.29 48.80 -27.26
N ALA A 30 35.07 47.75 -28.10
CA ALA A 30 34.77 46.37 -27.68
C ALA A 30 35.28 45.39 -28.75
N THR A 31 35.87 44.27 -28.32
CA THR A 31 36.41 43.22 -29.22
C THR A 31 35.64 41.92 -29.17
N ASN A 32 34.85 41.68 -28.12
CA ASN A 32 33.96 40.51 -27.95
C ASN A 32 32.59 41.04 -27.52
N LEU A 33 31.57 40.78 -28.31
CA LEU A 33 30.24 41.30 -28.14
C LEU A 33 29.16 40.36 -28.73
N CYS A 34 27.91 40.54 -28.32
CA CYS A 34 26.79 39.84 -28.93
C CYS A 34 26.19 40.65 -30.10
N ILE A 35 25.35 39.99 -30.90
CA ILE A 35 24.53 40.64 -31.95
C ILE A 35 23.75 41.81 -31.32
N GLY A 36 23.81 42.98 -32.00
CA GLY A 36 23.14 44.20 -31.55
C GLY A 36 23.97 45.06 -30.59
N GLY A 37 25.12 44.58 -30.16
CA GLY A 37 26.10 45.39 -29.41
C GLY A 37 26.73 46.47 -30.29
N ALA A 38 27.52 47.37 -29.69
CA ALA A 38 28.18 48.44 -30.40
C ALA A 38 29.70 48.35 -30.23
N SER A 39 30.40 48.40 -31.35
CA SER A 39 31.87 48.55 -31.39
C SER A 39 32.28 49.57 -32.40
N THR A 40 33.10 50.53 -31.98
CA THR A 40 33.74 51.54 -32.85
C THR A 40 35.24 51.38 -32.78
N ILE A 41 35.84 51.26 -33.91
CA ILE A 41 37.32 51.28 -34.08
C ILE A 41 37.73 52.69 -34.36
N THR A 42 38.64 53.22 -33.58
CA THR A 42 39.19 54.62 -33.78
C THR A 42 40.61 54.55 -34.13
N SER A 43 41.00 55.37 -35.11
CA SER A 43 42.41 55.53 -35.53
C SER A 43 43.02 56.79 -34.91
N VAL A 44 44.31 56.70 -34.57
CA VAL A 44 45.12 57.81 -34.14
C VAL A 44 46.35 57.85 -35.08
N VAL A 45 46.43 58.93 -35.79
CA VAL A 45 47.58 59.20 -36.63
C VAL A 45 48.52 60.16 -35.91
N THR A 46 49.82 59.90 -35.95
CA THR A 46 50.87 60.76 -35.38
C THR A 46 51.87 61.07 -36.44
N ASN A 47 52.43 62.29 -36.46
CA ASN A 47 53.30 62.85 -37.46
C ASN A 47 52.60 63.01 -38.81
N GLY A 48 53.38 63.27 -39.90
CA GLY A 48 52.90 63.53 -41.27
C GLY A 48 52.44 64.98 -41.47
N SER A 49 51.82 65.24 -42.59
CA SER A 49 51.42 66.59 -42.99
C SER A 49 50.18 67.13 -42.35
N GLY A 50 49.42 66.24 -41.74
CA GLY A 50 48.08 66.51 -41.19
C GLY A 50 46.94 66.48 -42.22
N PHE A 51 47.24 66.35 -43.52
CA PHE A 51 46.21 66.16 -44.56
C PHE A 51 46.15 64.72 -44.99
N VAL A 52 45.38 63.88 -44.16
CA VAL A 52 45.30 62.44 -44.34
C VAL A 52 43.93 62.03 -44.81
N THR A 53 43.87 60.94 -45.57
CA THR A 53 42.65 60.21 -45.92
C THR A 53 42.75 58.79 -45.36
N TYR A 54 41.58 58.15 -45.06
CA TYR A 54 41.50 56.88 -44.47
C TYR A 54 40.82 55.84 -45.38
N GLN A 55 41.32 54.59 -45.38
CA GLN A 55 40.63 53.44 -46.00
C GLN A 55 40.67 52.28 -45.04
N TRP A 56 39.52 52.03 -44.36
CA TRP A 56 39.34 50.84 -43.55
C TRP A 56 39.30 49.59 -44.40
N GLN A 57 39.90 48.53 -43.90
CA GLN A 57 39.94 47.23 -44.52
C GLN A 57 39.48 46.15 -43.50
N SER A 58 38.83 45.11 -44.02
CA SER A 58 38.41 43.91 -43.21
C SER A 58 39.01 42.64 -43.79
N SER A 59 39.24 41.65 -42.93
CA SER A 59 39.77 40.35 -43.32
C SER A 59 39.14 39.26 -42.44
N PRO A 60 38.73 38.10 -43.00
CA PRO A 60 38.27 36.96 -42.20
C PRO A 60 39.39 36.20 -41.51
N ASP A 61 40.64 36.29 -42.03
CA ASP A 61 41.80 35.49 -41.61
C ASP A 61 43.04 36.33 -41.17
N GLY A 62 42.93 37.66 -41.25
CA GLY A 62 44.03 38.60 -40.95
C GLY A 62 45.12 38.66 -42.00
N THR A 63 44.99 37.96 -43.12
CA THR A 63 45.99 37.91 -44.22
C THR A 63 45.47 38.49 -45.52
N ALA A 64 44.29 38.11 -45.98
CA ALA A 64 43.62 38.63 -47.15
C ALA A 64 42.71 39.84 -46.80
N TRP A 65 43.05 41.06 -47.28
CA TRP A 65 42.37 42.29 -46.90
C TRP A 65 41.52 42.85 -48.03
N SER A 66 40.31 43.26 -47.72
CA SER A 66 39.35 43.89 -48.62
C SER A 66 38.98 45.30 -48.12
N ASN A 67 38.88 46.23 -49.00
CA ASN A 67 38.46 47.60 -48.67
C ASN A 67 37.00 47.64 -48.25
N ILE A 68 36.70 48.31 -47.15
CA ILE A 68 35.33 48.58 -46.69
C ILE A 68 34.81 49.78 -47.50
N THR A 69 33.82 49.53 -48.35
CA THR A 69 33.25 50.50 -49.25
C THR A 69 32.23 51.44 -48.60
N THR A 70 31.55 50.97 -47.57
CA THR A 70 30.51 51.74 -46.87
C THR A 70 31.06 52.29 -45.56
N LEU A 71 31.14 53.64 -45.44
CA LEU A 71 31.68 54.37 -44.31
C LEU A 71 33.11 54.01 -43.92
N GLY A 72 33.85 53.42 -44.86
CA GLY A 72 35.25 52.96 -44.66
C GLY A 72 36.30 54.02 -44.80
N ASN A 73 35.99 55.34 -44.87
CA ASN A 73 36.89 56.45 -45.12
C ASN A 73 36.94 57.51 -44.01
N GLY A 74 36.35 57.24 -42.85
CA GLY A 74 36.34 58.09 -41.65
C GLY A 74 37.55 57.84 -40.74
N VAL A 75 37.82 58.76 -39.81
CA VAL A 75 38.79 58.57 -38.71
C VAL A 75 38.44 57.44 -37.80
N SER A 76 37.13 57.05 -37.73
CA SER A 76 36.61 55.90 -36.98
C SER A 76 35.68 55.08 -37.88
N TYR A 77 35.54 53.80 -37.54
CA TYR A 77 34.68 52.89 -38.25
C TYR A 77 33.74 52.19 -37.22
N SER A 78 32.40 52.27 -37.41
CA SER A 78 31.45 51.58 -36.67
C SER A 78 31.22 50.16 -37.23
N VAL A 79 31.53 49.14 -36.46
CA VAL A 79 31.47 47.73 -36.88
C VAL A 79 30.01 47.28 -37.03
N PRO A 80 29.61 46.67 -38.14
CA PRO A 80 28.29 46.05 -38.29
C PRO A 80 28.14 44.85 -37.35
N THR A 81 27.12 44.87 -36.47
CA THR A 81 26.91 43.83 -35.43
C THR A 81 25.60 43.07 -35.59
N GLY A 82 24.97 43.13 -36.77
CA GLY A 82 23.66 42.48 -37.01
C GLY A 82 23.72 40.98 -37.23
N THR A 83 24.88 40.40 -37.46
CA THR A 83 25.10 38.96 -37.66
C THR A 83 26.36 38.50 -36.93
N PRO A 84 26.40 37.22 -36.43
CA PRO A 84 27.60 36.70 -35.80
C PRO A 84 28.70 36.57 -36.81
N ASN A 85 29.87 37.06 -36.48
CA ASN A 85 31.09 36.96 -37.28
C ASN A 85 32.36 37.08 -36.44
N ALA A 86 33.48 36.76 -37.05
CA ALA A 86 34.83 36.97 -36.51
C ALA A 86 35.68 37.65 -37.60
N THR A 87 36.09 38.89 -37.39
CA THR A 87 36.67 39.71 -38.44
C THR A 87 37.84 40.55 -37.92
N TYR A 88 38.90 40.57 -38.64
CA TYR A 88 40.05 41.46 -38.44
C TYR A 88 39.84 42.77 -39.17
N TYR A 89 40.23 43.89 -38.55
CA TYR A 89 40.12 45.22 -39.08
C TYR A 89 41.52 45.93 -39.05
N ARG A 90 41.81 46.72 -40.04
CA ARG A 90 42.93 47.67 -40.09
C ARG A 90 42.56 48.93 -40.91
N VAL A 91 43.31 49.95 -40.78
CA VAL A 91 43.16 51.13 -41.63
C VAL A 91 44.50 51.42 -42.40
N VAL A 92 44.37 51.80 -43.67
CA VAL A 92 45.40 52.34 -44.44
C VAL A 92 45.16 53.83 -44.42
N VAL A 93 46.21 54.63 -44.17
CA VAL A 93 46.19 56.12 -44.16
C VAL A 93 47.01 56.59 -45.24
N THR A 94 46.47 57.42 -46.12
CA THR A 94 47.26 58.11 -47.20
C THR A 94 47.46 59.56 -46.82
N ASP A 95 48.71 60.00 -46.72
CA ASP A 95 49.09 61.38 -46.51
C ASP A 95 49.35 62.07 -47.88
N ALA A 96 48.64 63.17 -48.16
CA ALA A 96 48.68 63.85 -49.44
C ALA A 96 49.96 64.61 -49.68
N ALA A 97 50.89 64.79 -48.73
CA ALA A 97 52.12 65.48 -48.86
C ALA A 97 53.19 64.68 -49.64
N ASN A 98 53.96 65.34 -50.48
CA ASN A 98 54.99 64.70 -51.29
C ASN A 98 56.06 64.06 -50.40
N GLY A 99 56.33 62.76 -50.62
CA GLY A 99 57.35 62.03 -49.91
C GLY A 99 56.90 61.39 -48.61
N CYS A 100 55.61 61.51 -48.18
CA CYS A 100 55.06 60.82 -47.07
C CYS A 100 54.63 59.38 -47.47
N ASN A 101 54.86 58.42 -46.58
CA ASN A 101 54.43 57.03 -46.76
C ASN A 101 52.93 56.88 -46.41
N ASP A 102 52.30 55.82 -46.92
CA ASP A 102 50.93 55.37 -46.57
C ASP A 102 51.03 54.33 -45.49
N PRO A 103 50.96 54.73 -44.18
CA PRO A 103 51.08 53.80 -43.10
C PRO A 103 49.82 52.88 -42.95
N VAL A 104 50.07 51.64 -42.61
CA VAL A 104 49.02 50.63 -42.25
C VAL A 104 49.06 50.44 -40.76
N SER A 105 47.89 50.43 -40.12
CA SER A 105 47.77 50.27 -38.68
C SER A 105 48.09 48.84 -38.20
N ASN A 106 48.22 48.67 -36.90
CA ASN A 106 48.01 47.38 -36.24
C ASN A 106 46.65 46.81 -36.62
N THR A 107 46.41 45.51 -36.38
CA THR A 107 45.13 44.84 -36.56
C THR A 107 44.37 44.73 -35.25
N VAL A 108 43.01 44.81 -35.31
CA VAL A 108 42.10 44.53 -34.25
C VAL A 108 41.17 43.40 -34.68
N PHE A 109 41.07 42.37 -33.87
CA PHE A 109 40.15 41.24 -34.08
C PHE A 109 38.85 41.50 -33.29
N ILE A 110 37.68 41.41 -33.96
CA ILE A 110 36.37 41.59 -33.34
C ILE A 110 35.54 40.34 -33.58
N GLN A 111 35.02 39.79 -32.50
CA GLN A 111 34.14 38.63 -32.50
C GLN A 111 32.73 39.02 -32.06
N ILE A 112 31.74 38.76 -32.92
CA ILE A 112 30.33 38.98 -32.68
C ILE A 112 29.69 37.62 -32.52
N GLN A 113 29.09 37.35 -31.36
CA GLN A 113 28.49 36.07 -31.00
C GLN A 113 26.96 36.13 -31.02
N ASN A 114 26.30 34.96 -31.11
CA ASN A 114 24.89 34.85 -30.90
C ASN A 114 24.54 35.24 -29.46
N GLN A 115 23.28 35.62 -29.22
CA GLN A 115 22.76 35.89 -27.89
C GLN A 115 22.88 34.64 -27.00
N PRO A 116 23.23 34.81 -25.71
CA PRO A 116 23.31 33.69 -24.79
C PRO A 116 21.94 33.05 -24.57
N THR A 117 21.93 31.74 -24.40
CA THR A 117 20.74 30.97 -23.97
C THR A 117 21.12 30.11 -22.79
N VAL A 118 20.14 29.81 -21.91
CA VAL A 118 20.34 29.01 -20.71
C VAL A 118 19.29 27.92 -20.60
N THR A 119 19.75 26.70 -20.29
CA THR A 119 18.91 25.56 -19.91
C THR A 119 19.33 25.06 -18.56
N ILE A 120 18.38 24.45 -17.81
CA ILE A 120 18.65 23.83 -16.52
C ILE A 120 18.12 22.41 -16.49
N SER A 121 18.76 21.55 -15.69
CA SER A 121 18.37 20.15 -15.49
C SER A 121 18.43 19.82 -14.00
N LEU A 122 17.44 19.08 -13.50
CA LEU A 122 17.34 18.63 -12.12
C LEU A 122 17.47 17.10 -12.07
N ASN A 123 18.42 16.58 -11.29
CA ASN A 123 18.68 15.14 -11.21
C ASN A 123 17.62 14.37 -10.42
N ASN A 124 17.17 14.93 -9.28
CA ASN A 124 16.19 14.31 -8.39
C ASN A 124 15.00 15.27 -8.17
N PRO A 125 13.94 15.20 -8.98
CA PRO A 125 12.82 16.13 -8.88
C PRO A 125 11.93 15.90 -7.63
N VAL A 126 11.98 14.69 -7.05
CA VAL A 126 11.27 14.32 -5.82
C VAL A 126 12.28 13.67 -4.88
N VAL A 127 12.32 14.16 -3.64
CA VAL A 127 13.15 13.63 -2.56
C VAL A 127 12.35 13.61 -1.26
N CYS A 128 12.79 12.86 -0.24
CA CYS A 128 12.28 13.02 1.10
C CYS A 128 13.08 14.07 1.89
N ILE A 129 12.52 14.51 3.03
CA ILE A 129 13.24 15.39 3.96
C ILE A 129 14.60 14.77 4.30
N GLY A 130 15.68 15.57 4.15
CA GLY A 130 17.07 15.11 4.35
C GLY A 130 17.73 14.53 3.10
N GLY A 131 17.01 14.35 2.01
CA GLY A 131 17.56 13.90 0.73
C GLY A 131 18.39 14.97 0.04
N SER A 132 18.89 14.68 -1.17
CA SER A 132 19.73 15.60 -1.94
C SER A 132 19.29 15.69 -3.39
N ALA A 133 19.37 16.90 -3.94
CA ALA A 133 19.16 17.18 -5.35
C ALA A 133 20.17 18.23 -5.83
N LEU A 134 20.45 18.20 -7.13
CA LEU A 134 21.34 19.15 -7.79
C LEU A 134 20.67 19.65 -9.08
N ILE A 135 20.57 20.97 -9.19
CA ILE A 135 20.19 21.64 -10.43
C ILE A 135 21.48 22.09 -11.14
N THR A 136 21.65 21.68 -12.38
CA THR A 136 22.78 22.08 -13.22
C THR A 136 22.31 23.01 -14.31
N SER A 137 23.16 23.94 -14.74
CA SER A 137 22.88 24.81 -15.86
C SER A 137 23.83 24.58 -17.03
N THR A 138 23.35 24.82 -18.23
CA THR A 138 24.14 24.88 -19.44
C THR A 138 23.83 26.19 -20.15
N VAL A 139 24.85 27.03 -20.34
CA VAL A 139 24.76 28.25 -21.11
C VAL A 139 25.46 28.03 -22.45
N THR A 140 24.82 28.45 -23.53
CA THR A 140 25.42 28.41 -24.88
C THR A 140 25.43 29.80 -25.49
N ASN A 141 26.39 30.06 -26.33
CA ASN A 141 26.66 31.38 -26.95
C ASN A 141 27.04 32.46 -25.91
N GLY A 142 26.94 33.74 -26.28
CA GLY A 142 27.35 34.86 -25.46
C GLY A 142 28.88 35.06 -25.46
N THR A 143 29.35 36.03 -24.69
CA THR A 143 30.77 36.38 -24.60
C THR A 143 31.56 35.53 -23.61
N GLY A 144 30.86 34.77 -22.73
CA GLY A 144 31.45 33.95 -21.67
C GLY A 144 31.78 34.72 -20.38
N ASN A 145 31.53 36.00 -20.32
CA ASN A 145 31.68 36.82 -19.09
C ASN A 145 30.38 36.78 -18.28
N LEU A 146 30.09 35.60 -17.67
CA LEU A 146 28.80 35.24 -17.10
C LEU A 146 28.75 35.44 -15.62
N SER A 147 27.61 35.94 -15.14
CA SER A 147 27.18 35.83 -13.73
C SER A 147 25.81 35.13 -13.64
N TYR A 148 25.53 34.49 -12.49
CA TYR A 148 24.40 33.64 -12.29
C TYR A 148 23.56 34.15 -11.11
N GLN A 149 22.22 34.00 -11.19
CA GLN A 149 21.32 34.24 -10.06
C GLN A 149 20.16 33.26 -10.11
N TRP A 150 20.20 32.26 -9.24
CA TRP A 150 19.08 31.38 -9.02
C TRP A 150 17.92 32.12 -8.35
N GLN A 151 16.72 31.79 -8.78
CA GLN A 151 15.48 32.33 -8.22
C GLN A 151 14.53 31.20 -7.86
N SER A 152 13.76 31.38 -6.81
CA SER A 152 12.74 30.43 -6.34
C SER A 152 11.34 31.04 -6.33
N SER A 153 10.32 30.20 -6.51
CA SER A 153 8.91 30.53 -6.41
C SER A 153 8.13 29.37 -5.81
N SER A 154 7.13 29.64 -4.98
CA SER A 154 6.21 28.63 -4.43
C SER A 154 5.13 28.20 -5.42
N THR A 155 4.89 28.98 -6.48
CA THR A 155 3.81 28.74 -7.44
C THR A 155 4.29 28.39 -8.85
N GLY A 156 5.59 28.54 -9.13
CA GLY A 156 6.17 28.45 -10.47
C GLY A 156 5.92 29.68 -11.35
N ASN A 157 5.24 30.69 -10.80
CA ASN A 157 4.95 31.98 -11.44
C ASN A 157 5.46 33.14 -10.57
N ASN A 158 5.30 34.37 -11.03
CA ASN A 158 5.63 35.53 -10.21
C ASN A 158 4.84 35.53 -8.89
N PRO A 159 5.45 36.00 -7.76
CA PRO A 159 6.79 36.57 -7.67
C PRO A 159 7.90 35.51 -7.64
N TRP A 160 9.06 35.86 -8.24
CA TRP A 160 10.31 35.11 -8.13
C TRP A 160 11.24 35.85 -7.15
N THR A 161 11.82 35.10 -6.22
CA THR A 161 12.73 35.63 -5.18
C THR A 161 14.14 35.10 -5.40
N ASN A 162 15.14 35.99 -5.31
CA ASN A 162 16.54 35.58 -5.45
C ASN A 162 16.94 34.65 -4.29
N VAL A 163 17.58 33.55 -4.65
CA VAL A 163 18.15 32.62 -3.68
C VAL A 163 19.43 33.23 -3.10
N ALA A 164 19.47 33.43 -1.78
CA ALA A 164 20.57 34.13 -1.12
C ALA A 164 21.81 33.24 -0.93
N VAL A 165 21.63 31.97 -0.56
CA VAL A 165 22.74 31.05 -0.27
C VAL A 165 23.06 30.23 -1.50
N ASN A 166 24.30 30.30 -1.98
CA ASN A 166 24.80 29.62 -3.20
C ASN A 166 24.00 29.96 -4.47
N GLY A 167 23.18 31.01 -4.44
CA GLY A 167 22.32 31.41 -5.55
C GLY A 167 23.06 32.01 -6.75
N THR A 168 24.38 32.24 -6.64
CA THR A 168 25.23 32.85 -7.70
C THR A 168 26.16 31.84 -8.36
N ASN A 169 26.04 30.57 -8.10
CA ASN A 169 26.84 29.51 -8.73
C ASN A 169 26.17 28.96 -10.02
N ALA A 170 26.93 28.36 -10.90
CA ALA A 170 26.41 27.70 -12.12
C ALA A 170 25.52 26.48 -11.77
N THR A 171 25.65 25.89 -10.56
CA THR A 171 24.84 24.80 -10.04
C THR A 171 24.19 25.20 -8.73
N TYR A 172 23.06 24.58 -8.40
CA TYR A 172 22.34 24.87 -7.15
C TYR A 172 21.80 23.60 -6.53
N SER A 173 22.04 23.43 -5.22
CA SER A 173 21.45 22.36 -4.42
C SER A 173 20.30 22.91 -3.56
N PRO A 174 19.03 22.58 -3.88
CA PRO A 174 17.89 23.05 -3.12
C PRO A 174 17.88 22.53 -1.69
N PRO A 175 17.36 23.30 -0.70
CA PRO A 175 17.18 22.83 0.68
C PRO A 175 16.09 21.76 0.76
N THR A 176 16.31 20.74 1.64
CA THR A 176 15.43 19.58 1.81
C THR A 176 14.96 19.41 3.26
N ILE A 177 14.96 20.46 4.05
CA ILE A 177 14.65 20.43 5.50
C ILE A 177 13.15 20.44 5.83
N SER A 178 12.30 20.81 4.87
CA SER A 178 10.85 20.88 5.03
C SER A 178 10.14 20.39 3.79
N ALA A 179 9.01 19.69 3.99
CA ALA A 179 8.18 19.21 2.90
C ALA A 179 7.49 20.36 2.16
N GLY A 180 7.34 20.23 0.85
CA GLY A 180 6.67 21.20 0.00
C GLY A 180 7.17 21.16 -1.44
N THR A 181 6.53 21.94 -2.30
CA THR A 181 6.93 22.13 -3.70
C THR A 181 7.53 23.50 -3.88
N THR A 182 8.69 23.58 -4.49
CA THR A 182 9.38 24.84 -4.83
C THR A 182 9.82 24.77 -6.29
N TYR A 183 9.65 25.87 -7.01
CA TYR A 183 10.09 26.00 -8.39
C TYR A 183 11.36 26.83 -8.43
N TYR A 184 12.30 26.45 -9.29
CA TYR A 184 13.57 27.13 -9.47
C TYR A 184 13.78 27.50 -10.94
N ARG A 185 14.38 28.68 -11.19
CA ARG A 185 14.87 29.13 -12.48
C ARG A 185 16.22 29.83 -12.32
N LEU A 186 16.93 29.98 -13.39
CA LEU A 186 18.22 30.68 -13.43
C LEU A 186 18.14 31.90 -14.32
N VAL A 187 18.56 33.04 -13.81
CA VAL A 187 18.87 34.24 -14.57
C VAL A 187 20.38 34.26 -14.79
N VAL A 188 20.81 34.43 -16.01
CA VAL A 188 22.22 34.59 -16.38
C VAL A 188 22.42 35.98 -16.94
N THR A 189 23.41 36.69 -16.43
CA THR A 189 23.81 37.99 -16.97
C THR A 189 25.13 37.79 -17.70
N ASP A 190 25.21 38.18 -18.98
CA ASP A 190 26.46 38.27 -19.76
C ASP A 190 26.88 39.70 -19.83
N ALA A 191 28.03 40.05 -19.20
CA ALA A 191 28.57 41.40 -19.18
C ALA A 191 29.13 41.88 -20.56
N GLY A 192 29.04 41.05 -21.60
CA GLY A 192 29.43 41.41 -22.96
C GLY A 192 28.51 42.49 -23.54
N ASN A 193 29.09 43.37 -24.35
CA ASN A 193 28.36 44.46 -25.00
C ASN A 193 27.27 43.88 -25.92
N GLY A 194 26.03 44.31 -25.71
CA GLY A 194 24.87 43.86 -26.48
C GLY A 194 24.34 42.49 -26.16
N CYS A 195 24.88 41.77 -25.14
CA CYS A 195 24.35 40.51 -24.71
C CYS A 195 23.10 40.70 -23.84
N ASN A 196 22.09 39.85 -24.08
CA ASN A 196 20.88 39.80 -23.24
C ASN A 196 21.13 38.99 -21.95
N ASP A 197 20.25 39.15 -20.97
CA ASP A 197 20.23 38.38 -19.76
C ASP A 197 19.19 37.24 -19.90
N PRO A 198 19.56 36.04 -20.35
CA PRO A 198 18.61 34.96 -20.55
C PRO A 198 18.12 34.40 -19.22
N VAL A 199 16.85 33.99 -19.21
CA VAL A 199 16.19 33.29 -18.06
C VAL A 199 15.82 31.89 -18.52
N SER A 200 16.16 30.87 -17.72
CA SER A 200 15.81 29.50 -18.03
C SER A 200 14.29 29.25 -17.88
N SER A 201 13.79 28.16 -18.47
CA SER A 201 12.55 27.55 -18.01
C SER A 201 12.68 27.18 -16.52
N SER A 202 11.54 27.03 -15.82
CA SER A 202 11.54 26.60 -14.42
C SER A 202 11.48 25.07 -14.31
N VAL A 203 12.06 24.53 -13.23
CA VAL A 203 11.90 23.15 -12.80
C VAL A 203 11.16 23.09 -11.47
N SER A 204 10.28 22.11 -11.30
CA SER A 204 9.62 21.84 -10.01
C SER A 204 10.47 20.89 -9.18
N PHE A 205 10.65 21.20 -7.90
CA PHE A 205 11.33 20.38 -6.92
C PHE A 205 10.39 20.09 -5.76
N ILE A 206 10.22 18.82 -5.41
CA ILE A 206 9.26 18.36 -4.41
C ILE A 206 10.03 17.69 -3.27
N VAL A 207 9.84 18.16 -2.04
CA VAL A 207 10.31 17.51 -0.82
C VAL A 207 9.12 16.87 -0.14
N GLN A 208 9.14 15.54 0.01
CA GLN A 208 8.10 14.76 0.66
C GLN A 208 8.43 14.51 2.13
N PRO A 209 7.42 14.38 3.03
CA PRO A 209 7.64 13.79 4.35
C PRO A 209 8.16 12.36 4.21
N GLN A 210 8.78 11.84 5.27
CA GLN A 210 9.24 10.45 5.30
C GLN A 210 8.08 9.47 5.09
N PRO A 211 8.28 8.38 4.33
CA PRO A 211 7.24 7.37 4.12
C PRO A 211 6.89 6.64 5.42
N THR A 212 5.63 6.26 5.54
CA THR A 212 5.14 5.35 6.57
C THR A 212 4.33 4.24 5.91
N VAL A 213 4.31 3.05 6.50
CA VAL A 213 3.57 1.91 6.00
C VAL A 213 2.74 1.26 7.10
N THR A 214 1.51 0.92 6.79
CA THR A 214 0.63 0.11 7.63
C THR A 214 0.11 -1.08 6.83
N ILE A 215 -0.20 -2.19 7.53
CA ILE A 215 -0.79 -3.36 6.90
C ILE A 215 -2.10 -3.75 7.56
N SER A 216 -2.96 -4.36 6.78
CA SER A 216 -4.24 -4.93 7.20
C SER A 216 -4.43 -6.32 6.58
N VAL A 217 -5.36 -7.09 7.14
CA VAL A 217 -5.73 -8.41 6.65
C VAL A 217 -7.25 -8.48 6.47
N ASN A 218 -7.71 -9.09 5.38
CA ASN A 218 -9.14 -9.26 5.13
C ASN A 218 -9.77 -10.36 6.00
N ASN A 219 -9.08 -11.50 6.16
CA ASN A 219 -9.54 -12.66 6.92
C ASN A 219 -8.44 -13.12 7.89
N PRO A 220 -8.42 -12.64 9.15
CA PRO A 220 -7.39 -13.01 10.12
C PRO A 220 -7.55 -14.44 10.66
N LEU A 221 -8.73 -15.05 10.50
CA LEU A 221 -9.08 -16.40 10.93
C LEU A 221 -9.63 -17.18 9.73
N VAL A 222 -8.96 -18.25 9.36
CA VAL A 222 -9.35 -19.12 8.25
C VAL A 222 -9.15 -20.59 8.63
N CYS A 223 -9.79 -21.52 7.93
CA CYS A 223 -9.43 -22.93 7.97
C CYS A 223 -8.41 -23.29 6.88
N VAL A 224 -7.86 -24.48 6.93
CA VAL A 224 -7.00 -25.03 5.88
C VAL A 224 -7.70 -24.90 4.53
N GLY A 225 -6.98 -24.37 3.51
CA GLY A 225 -7.53 -24.11 2.18
C GLY A 225 -8.39 -22.85 2.07
N GLY A 226 -8.65 -22.12 3.15
CA GLY A 226 -9.32 -20.82 3.11
C GLY A 226 -8.47 -19.73 2.50
N SER A 227 -9.06 -18.57 2.18
CA SER A 227 -8.36 -17.43 1.59
C SER A 227 -8.14 -16.30 2.60
N SER A 228 -6.90 -15.82 2.68
CA SER A 228 -6.50 -14.66 3.46
C SER A 228 -5.47 -13.85 2.68
N THR A 229 -5.68 -12.55 2.59
CA THR A 229 -4.78 -11.61 1.90
C THR A 229 -4.40 -10.49 2.85
N VAL A 230 -3.11 -10.22 2.96
CA VAL A 230 -2.56 -9.05 3.65
C VAL A 230 -2.29 -7.94 2.64
N SER A 231 -2.60 -6.70 3.00
CA SER A 231 -2.48 -5.53 2.13
C SER A 231 -1.72 -4.42 2.84
N SER A 232 -0.84 -3.74 2.11
CA SER A 232 -0.10 -2.58 2.61
C SER A 232 -0.73 -1.27 2.15
N THR A 233 -0.64 -0.26 3.00
CA THR A 233 -1.00 1.12 2.69
C THR A 233 0.17 2.01 3.07
N ILE A 234 0.69 2.77 2.09
CA ILE A 234 1.80 3.69 2.26
C ILE A 234 1.24 5.12 2.30
N SER A 235 1.79 5.94 3.18
CA SER A 235 1.54 7.37 3.25
C SER A 235 2.86 8.12 3.14
N ASN A 236 2.86 9.26 2.42
CA ASN A 236 4.04 10.07 2.15
C ASN A 236 5.09 9.34 1.27
N GLY A 237 6.33 9.83 1.29
CA GLY A 237 7.41 9.32 0.44
C GLY A 237 7.27 9.74 -1.02
N SER A 238 8.08 9.17 -1.89
CA SER A 238 8.10 9.51 -3.32
C SER A 238 7.02 8.83 -4.15
N GLY A 239 6.47 7.71 -3.66
CA GLY A 239 5.58 6.82 -4.40
C GLY A 239 6.30 5.80 -5.29
N LEU A 240 7.62 5.89 -5.42
CA LEU A 240 8.45 4.92 -6.15
C LEU A 240 9.03 3.92 -5.17
N VAL A 241 8.33 2.82 -4.92
CA VAL A 241 8.64 1.91 -3.83
C VAL A 241 8.79 0.46 -4.28
N ASN A 242 9.63 -0.27 -3.55
CA ASN A 242 9.72 -1.73 -3.58
C ASN A 242 9.18 -2.29 -2.27
N TYR A 243 8.59 -3.47 -2.31
CA TYR A 243 8.05 -4.18 -1.15
C TYR A 243 8.88 -5.41 -0.86
N GLN A 244 9.00 -5.76 0.43
CA GLN A 244 9.50 -7.04 0.88
C GLN A 244 8.67 -7.52 2.06
N TRP A 245 7.74 -8.46 1.81
CA TRP A 245 7.00 -9.12 2.88
C TRP A 245 7.90 -10.08 3.64
N GLN A 246 7.69 -10.15 4.95
CA GLN A 246 8.40 -11.03 5.86
C GLN A 246 7.44 -11.84 6.71
N LEU A 247 7.84 -13.07 7.01
CA LEU A 247 7.14 -14.04 7.85
C LEU A 247 7.91 -14.28 9.14
N SER A 248 7.20 -14.41 10.27
CA SER A 248 7.74 -14.86 11.56
C SER A 248 6.80 -15.86 12.22
N ALA A 249 7.37 -16.79 13.00
CA ALA A 249 6.60 -17.75 13.79
C ALA A 249 6.07 -17.17 15.11
N ASN A 250 6.62 -16.07 15.62
CA ASN A 250 6.28 -15.49 16.92
C ASN A 250 5.90 -13.99 16.88
N GLY A 251 6.03 -13.34 15.73
CA GLY A 251 5.73 -11.92 15.55
C GLY A 251 6.71 -10.93 16.18
N VAL A 252 7.77 -11.40 16.82
CA VAL A 252 8.75 -10.57 17.52
C VAL A 252 10.12 -10.67 16.86
N SER A 253 10.55 -11.87 16.53
CA SER A 253 11.90 -12.17 16.01
C SER A 253 11.87 -13.25 14.93
N GLY A 254 13.01 -13.57 14.34
CA GLY A 254 13.12 -14.63 13.33
C GLY A 254 12.36 -14.29 12.03
N TRP A 255 12.36 -13.03 11.64
CA TRP A 255 11.74 -12.58 10.40
C TRP A 255 12.53 -13.07 9.19
N ALA A 256 11.87 -13.77 8.28
CA ALA A 256 12.43 -14.25 7.03
C ALA A 256 11.71 -13.62 5.83
N ASP A 257 12.47 -13.28 4.81
CA ASP A 257 11.95 -12.73 3.57
C ASP A 257 11.11 -13.77 2.82
N ILE A 258 9.95 -13.36 2.33
CA ILE A 258 9.10 -14.17 1.49
C ILE A 258 9.57 -14.03 0.05
N SER A 259 10.10 -15.11 -0.53
CA SER A 259 10.69 -15.11 -1.88
C SER A 259 9.64 -15.16 -3.00
N THR A 260 8.51 -15.81 -2.77
CA THR A 260 7.46 -15.96 -3.78
C THR A 260 6.35 -14.94 -3.56
N ASN A 261 6.14 -14.05 -4.52
CA ASN A 261 5.15 -12.95 -4.47
C ASN A 261 5.31 -11.99 -3.26
N GLY A 262 6.44 -12.06 -2.55
CA GLY A 262 6.72 -11.21 -1.39
C GLY A 262 7.10 -9.76 -1.73
N ASN A 263 7.09 -9.38 -3.01
CA ASN A 263 7.49 -8.05 -3.52
C ASN A 263 6.32 -7.22 -4.08
N ASN A 264 5.08 -7.62 -3.80
CA ASN A 264 3.89 -6.88 -4.22
C ASN A 264 3.29 -6.07 -3.07
N ALA A 265 2.42 -5.10 -3.37
CA ALA A 265 1.68 -4.32 -2.37
C ALA A 265 0.73 -5.18 -1.52
N THR A 266 0.33 -6.34 -2.04
CA THR A 266 -0.51 -7.34 -1.36
C THR A 266 0.18 -8.69 -1.38
N TYR A 267 -0.12 -9.53 -0.39
CA TYR A 267 0.39 -10.90 -0.31
C TYR A 267 -0.73 -11.86 0.09
N ASP A 268 -0.94 -12.92 -0.71
CA ASP A 268 -1.87 -13.99 -0.41
C ASP A 268 -1.19 -15.00 0.51
N VAL A 269 -1.78 -15.16 1.70
CA VAL A 269 -1.24 -15.98 2.76
C VAL A 269 -1.42 -17.47 2.42
N PRO A 270 -0.35 -18.30 2.45
CA PRO A 270 -0.49 -19.75 2.35
C PRO A 270 -1.28 -20.32 3.52
N THR A 271 -2.37 -21.03 3.24
CA THR A 271 -3.30 -21.59 4.23
C THR A 271 -3.35 -23.09 4.21
N SER A 272 -2.38 -23.79 3.61
CA SER A 272 -2.35 -25.24 3.48
C SER A 272 -2.01 -26.00 4.77
N ILE A 273 -1.44 -25.32 5.76
CA ILE A 273 -0.98 -25.90 7.02
C ILE A 273 -1.56 -25.08 8.17
N ALA A 274 -2.17 -25.77 9.15
CA ALA A 274 -2.71 -25.14 10.35
C ALA A 274 -1.57 -24.53 11.20
N GLY A 275 -1.80 -23.34 11.75
CA GLY A 275 -0.80 -22.62 12.54
C GLY A 275 -1.15 -21.14 12.70
N THR A 276 -0.31 -20.42 13.43
CA THR A 276 -0.37 -18.95 13.54
C THR A 276 0.86 -18.38 12.86
N TYR A 277 0.64 -17.49 11.92
CA TYR A 277 1.68 -16.88 11.08
C TYR A 277 1.64 -15.37 11.24
N TYR A 278 2.79 -14.73 11.43
CA TYR A 278 2.90 -13.30 11.62
C TYR A 278 3.57 -12.65 10.42
N TYR A 279 2.99 -11.56 9.97
CA TYR A 279 3.42 -10.85 8.76
C TYR A 279 3.76 -9.39 9.05
N ARG A 280 4.77 -8.89 8.36
CA ARG A 280 5.09 -7.47 8.21
C ARG A 280 5.63 -7.21 6.81
N VAL A 281 5.68 -5.96 6.39
CA VAL A 281 6.32 -5.56 5.14
C VAL A 281 7.37 -4.49 5.41
N ILE A 282 8.49 -4.60 4.73
CA ILE A 282 9.48 -3.54 4.59
C ILE A 282 9.22 -2.87 3.25
N VAL A 283 9.20 -1.55 3.24
CA VAL A 283 9.03 -0.76 2.02
C VAL A 283 10.30 0.04 1.81
N THR A 284 10.94 -0.12 0.65
CA THR A 284 12.10 0.67 0.25
C THR A 284 11.64 1.76 -0.71
N ASP A 285 11.77 3.02 -0.32
CA ASP A 285 11.49 4.17 -1.17
C ASP A 285 12.76 4.55 -1.94
N LEU A 286 12.67 4.57 -3.27
CA LEU A 286 13.82 4.76 -4.18
C LEU A 286 14.30 6.20 -4.29
N ALA A 287 13.57 7.18 -3.75
CA ALA A 287 13.97 8.58 -3.80
C ALA A 287 15.03 8.93 -2.74
N SER A 288 15.85 9.92 -3.06
CA SER A 288 16.93 10.37 -2.18
C SER A 288 16.40 10.85 -0.83
N GLY A 289 16.99 10.32 0.24
CA GLY A 289 16.68 10.69 1.62
C GLY A 289 15.41 10.07 2.20
N CYS A 290 14.70 9.20 1.47
CA CYS A 290 13.59 8.44 2.02
C CYS A 290 14.09 7.27 2.87
N ASN A 291 13.46 7.06 4.02
CA ASN A 291 13.70 5.91 4.88
C ASN A 291 13.00 4.67 4.33
N ASP A 292 13.40 3.51 4.81
CA ASP A 292 12.76 2.22 4.55
C ASP A 292 11.85 1.85 5.73
N PRO A 293 10.56 2.27 5.74
CA PRO A 293 9.68 1.98 6.85
C PRO A 293 9.33 0.50 6.94
N VAL A 294 9.18 0.03 8.18
CA VAL A 294 8.65 -1.30 8.49
C VAL A 294 7.23 -1.13 9.04
N SER A 295 6.30 -1.96 8.57
CA SER A 295 4.90 -1.91 8.98
C SER A 295 4.68 -2.36 10.44
N ASN A 296 3.46 -2.16 10.95
CA ASN A 296 2.94 -2.92 12.07
C ASN A 296 2.98 -4.42 11.76
N VAL A 297 2.85 -5.25 12.81
CA VAL A 297 2.76 -6.71 12.70
C VAL A 297 1.30 -7.12 12.79
N ILE A 298 0.86 -8.04 11.94
CA ILE A 298 -0.43 -8.71 12.01
C ILE A 298 -0.23 -10.22 12.00
N ASN A 299 -1.23 -10.96 12.49
CA ASN A 299 -1.22 -12.42 12.43
C ASN A 299 -2.42 -12.95 11.64
N VAL A 300 -2.23 -14.11 11.04
CA VAL A 300 -3.26 -14.95 10.44
C VAL A 300 -3.23 -16.30 11.14
N VAL A 301 -4.41 -16.74 11.62
CA VAL A 301 -4.60 -18.06 12.24
C VAL A 301 -5.25 -18.98 11.21
N VAL A 302 -4.55 -20.04 10.85
CA VAL A 302 -5.07 -21.13 10.01
C VAL A 302 -5.45 -22.27 10.93
N SER A 303 -6.75 -22.52 11.10
CA SER A 303 -7.28 -23.60 11.94
C SER A 303 -7.38 -24.91 11.14
N PRO A 304 -7.23 -26.07 11.79
CA PRO A 304 -7.59 -27.35 11.17
C PRO A 304 -9.05 -27.35 10.73
N ASP A 305 -9.39 -28.19 9.78
CA ASP A 305 -10.77 -28.37 9.34
C ASP A 305 -11.67 -28.82 10.51
N LEU A 306 -12.95 -28.46 10.40
CA LEU A 306 -13.96 -28.82 11.38
C LEU A 306 -14.21 -30.33 11.38
N ALA A 307 -14.14 -30.97 12.55
CA ALA A 307 -14.37 -32.40 12.72
C ALA A 307 -15.23 -32.68 13.96
N VAL A 308 -16.16 -33.66 13.86
CA VAL A 308 -16.89 -34.17 14.99
C VAL A 308 -16.02 -35.22 15.69
N THR A 309 -15.61 -34.95 16.93
CA THR A 309 -14.72 -35.80 17.72
C THR A 309 -15.46 -36.71 18.69
N THR A 310 -16.69 -36.33 19.12
CA THR A 310 -17.60 -37.19 19.83
C THR A 310 -18.91 -37.25 19.09
N GLN A 311 -19.29 -38.46 18.67
CA GLN A 311 -20.53 -38.71 17.93
C GLN A 311 -21.72 -38.78 18.86
N PRO A 312 -22.95 -38.45 18.41
CA PRO A 312 -24.15 -38.53 19.21
C PRO A 312 -24.44 -39.99 19.58
N ALA A 313 -24.77 -40.22 20.84
CA ALA A 313 -25.17 -41.52 21.32
C ALA A 313 -26.66 -41.81 21.02
N ASN A 314 -27.02 -43.08 20.85
CA ASN A 314 -28.40 -43.50 20.69
C ASN A 314 -29.19 -43.24 21.97
N VAL A 315 -30.49 -42.96 21.85
CA VAL A 315 -31.43 -42.73 22.92
C VAL A 315 -32.50 -43.84 22.89
N ILE A 316 -32.75 -44.47 24.01
CA ILE A 316 -33.85 -45.42 24.19
C ILE A 316 -34.58 -45.02 25.48
N GLU A 317 -35.85 -44.61 25.37
CA GLU A 317 -36.64 -44.11 26.47
C GLU A 317 -38.13 -44.31 26.23
N CYS A 318 -38.96 -44.01 27.18
CA CYS A 318 -40.43 -44.03 27.02
C CYS A 318 -40.98 -42.63 26.70
N ILE A 319 -42.25 -42.58 26.36
CA ILE A 319 -42.99 -41.31 26.15
C ILE A 319 -42.77 -40.39 27.37
N GLY A 320 -42.44 -39.10 27.06
CA GLY A 320 -42.13 -38.10 28.09
C GLY A 320 -40.68 -38.14 28.61
N GLY A 321 -39.83 -39.02 28.09
CA GLY A 321 -38.39 -39.04 28.41
C GLY A 321 -37.67 -37.77 27.98
N THR A 322 -36.53 -37.47 28.62
CA THR A 322 -35.75 -36.23 28.41
C THR A 322 -34.27 -36.49 28.11
N ALA A 323 -33.93 -37.67 27.64
CA ALA A 323 -32.56 -38.01 27.27
C ALA A 323 -32.05 -37.15 26.11
N THR A 324 -30.79 -36.87 26.11
CA THR A 324 -30.19 -35.96 25.14
C THR A 324 -29.12 -36.65 24.30
N MET A 325 -28.98 -36.16 23.06
CA MET A 325 -27.87 -36.44 22.16
C MET A 325 -26.90 -35.26 22.20
N THR A 326 -25.61 -35.53 22.33
CA THR A 326 -24.58 -34.49 22.44
C THR A 326 -23.44 -34.78 21.48
N VAL A 327 -22.86 -33.74 20.86
CA VAL A 327 -21.68 -33.84 20.04
C VAL A 327 -20.55 -32.99 20.61
N VAL A 328 -19.30 -33.39 20.35
CA VAL A 328 -18.13 -32.56 20.57
C VAL A 328 -17.44 -32.38 19.22
N VAL A 329 -17.04 -31.15 18.94
CA VAL A 329 -16.33 -30.80 17.70
C VAL A 329 -14.98 -30.20 17.99
N SER A 330 -14.04 -30.36 17.08
CA SER A 330 -12.72 -29.74 17.13
C SER A 330 -12.38 -29.12 15.76
N GLY A 331 -11.38 -28.24 15.72
CA GLY A 331 -11.04 -27.50 14.50
C GLY A 331 -12.08 -26.42 14.19
N GLY A 332 -12.09 -25.99 12.94
CA GLY A 332 -12.89 -24.86 12.52
C GLY A 332 -12.39 -23.53 13.07
N SER A 333 -12.98 -22.44 12.60
CA SER A 333 -12.65 -21.09 13.05
C SER A 333 -13.86 -20.17 12.89
N GLY A 334 -13.93 -19.13 13.71
CA GLY A 334 -15.08 -18.24 13.77
C GLY A 334 -16.22 -18.78 14.60
N THR A 335 -17.45 -18.38 14.28
CA THR A 335 -18.66 -18.83 15.04
C THR A 335 -19.11 -20.18 14.50
N LEU A 336 -19.29 -21.16 15.42
CA LEU A 336 -19.89 -22.46 15.10
C LEU A 336 -21.41 -22.36 15.13
N SER A 337 -22.05 -23.00 14.15
CA SER A 337 -23.51 -23.20 14.11
C SER A 337 -23.85 -24.66 13.93
N TYR A 338 -24.94 -25.07 14.55
CA TYR A 338 -25.43 -26.46 14.61
C TYR A 338 -26.81 -26.52 13.99
N GLN A 339 -27.12 -27.61 13.30
CA GLN A 339 -28.46 -27.92 12.83
C GLN A 339 -28.68 -29.43 12.90
N TRP A 340 -29.44 -29.88 13.89
CA TRP A 340 -29.90 -31.27 13.96
C TRP A 340 -30.91 -31.53 12.85
N GLN A 341 -30.80 -32.71 12.27
CA GLN A 341 -31.71 -33.21 11.24
C GLN A 341 -32.28 -34.57 11.66
N SER A 342 -33.48 -34.85 11.20
CA SER A 342 -34.16 -36.10 11.45
C SER A 342 -34.51 -36.85 10.15
N SER A 343 -34.55 -38.17 10.23
CA SER A 343 -34.99 -39.07 9.15
C SER A 343 -35.76 -40.25 9.75
N THR A 344 -36.75 -40.74 9.05
CA THR A 344 -37.48 -41.94 9.44
C THR A 344 -36.80 -43.24 9.06
N THR A 345 -35.82 -43.14 8.09
CA THR A 345 -35.12 -44.30 7.52
C THR A 345 -33.65 -44.36 7.91
N GLY A 346 -33.08 -43.29 8.46
CA GLY A 346 -31.65 -43.15 8.70
C GLY A 346 -30.82 -42.79 7.44
N THR A 347 -31.52 -42.59 6.31
CA THR A 347 -30.98 -42.14 5.03
C THR A 347 -31.78 -40.94 4.50
N ASP A 348 -31.43 -40.41 3.36
CA ASP A 348 -32.18 -39.32 2.74
C ASP A 348 -33.63 -39.73 2.44
N PRO A 349 -34.62 -38.80 2.59
CA PRO A 349 -34.41 -37.38 2.87
C PRO A 349 -34.23 -37.05 4.36
N TRP A 350 -33.30 -36.10 4.64
CA TRP A 350 -33.11 -35.50 5.95
C TRP A 350 -33.85 -34.16 6.03
N VAL A 351 -34.57 -33.93 7.11
CA VAL A 351 -35.28 -32.66 7.41
C VAL A 351 -34.75 -32.05 8.69
N ASN A 352 -34.83 -30.73 8.84
CA ASN A 352 -34.42 -30.10 10.08
C ASN A 352 -35.26 -30.60 11.24
N ALA A 353 -34.58 -31.09 12.27
CA ALA A 353 -35.22 -31.62 13.43
C ALA A 353 -35.94 -30.52 14.22
N THR A 354 -37.08 -30.87 14.79
CA THR A 354 -37.81 -30.07 15.77
C THR A 354 -37.56 -30.65 17.15
N GLY A 355 -37.44 -29.81 18.17
CA GLY A 355 -37.17 -30.23 19.54
C GLY A 355 -36.24 -29.25 20.26
N THR A 356 -36.05 -29.46 21.55
CA THR A 356 -35.20 -28.62 22.38
C THR A 356 -33.73 -28.81 21.98
N GLY A 357 -33.04 -27.71 21.68
CA GLY A 357 -31.63 -27.76 21.32
C GLY A 357 -31.34 -28.13 19.85
N ALA A 358 -32.32 -28.05 18.94
CA ALA A 358 -32.14 -28.41 17.51
C ALA A 358 -31.03 -27.60 16.79
N THR A 359 -30.59 -26.48 17.37
CA THR A 359 -29.49 -25.63 16.84
C THR A 359 -28.33 -25.50 17.82
N THR A 360 -28.20 -26.43 18.78
CA THR A 360 -27.11 -26.40 19.77
C THR A 360 -26.32 -27.72 19.78
N ILE A 361 -25.24 -27.77 20.57
CA ILE A 361 -24.41 -28.98 20.75
C ILE A 361 -25.15 -30.13 21.38
N THR A 362 -26.25 -29.86 22.11
CA THR A 362 -27.09 -30.85 22.82
C THR A 362 -28.52 -30.77 22.31
N PHE A 363 -29.08 -31.89 21.92
CA PHE A 363 -30.41 -32.01 21.35
C PHE A 363 -31.24 -33.03 22.14
N THR A 364 -32.47 -32.68 22.48
CA THR A 364 -33.44 -33.60 23.06
C THR A 364 -34.41 -34.02 21.98
N PRO A 365 -34.41 -35.32 21.59
CA PRO A 365 -35.37 -35.81 20.60
C PRO A 365 -36.82 -35.66 21.14
N PRO A 366 -37.81 -35.34 20.28
CA PRO A 366 -39.23 -35.38 20.68
C PRO A 366 -39.61 -36.76 21.14
N SER A 367 -40.18 -36.85 22.35
CA SER A 367 -40.59 -38.12 23.02
C SER A 367 -42.10 -38.20 23.27
N THR A 368 -42.93 -37.45 22.55
CA THR A 368 -44.40 -37.41 22.75
C THR A 368 -45.15 -38.56 22.08
N VAL A 369 -44.52 -39.25 21.12
CA VAL A 369 -45.12 -40.35 20.35
C VAL A 369 -44.11 -41.49 20.26
N ALA A 370 -44.59 -42.72 20.51
CA ALA A 370 -43.75 -43.91 20.35
C ALA A 370 -43.34 -44.13 18.89
N GLY A 371 -42.12 -44.58 18.71
CA GLY A 371 -41.55 -44.82 17.38
C GLY A 371 -40.01 -44.74 17.35
N SER A 372 -39.43 -44.92 16.18
CA SER A 372 -37.97 -44.77 15.94
C SER A 372 -37.72 -43.67 14.98
N THR A 373 -36.78 -42.79 15.32
CA THR A 373 -36.35 -41.68 14.46
C THR A 373 -34.83 -41.59 14.49
N TYR A 374 -34.22 -41.38 13.35
CA TYR A 374 -32.77 -41.20 13.16
C TYR A 374 -32.40 -39.72 13.16
N TYR A 375 -31.23 -39.39 13.71
CA TYR A 375 -30.76 -38.03 13.86
C TYR A 375 -29.30 -37.93 13.45
N ARG A 376 -28.94 -36.77 12.90
CA ARG A 376 -27.58 -36.34 12.67
C ARG A 376 -27.49 -34.82 12.90
N VAL A 377 -26.32 -34.29 13.13
CA VAL A 377 -26.12 -32.84 13.22
C VAL A 377 -25.16 -32.34 12.12
N LEU A 378 -25.58 -31.30 11.45
CA LEU A 378 -24.71 -30.48 10.58
C LEU A 378 -24.04 -29.44 11.42
N VAL A 379 -22.72 -29.29 11.31
CA VAL A 379 -21.95 -28.26 12.01
C VAL A 379 -21.20 -27.44 10.98
N ASN A 380 -21.35 -26.11 11.06
CA ASN A 380 -20.66 -25.16 10.18
C ASN A 380 -19.81 -24.21 11.02
N ALA A 381 -18.69 -23.74 10.45
CA ALA A 381 -17.89 -22.65 10.97
C ALA A 381 -17.95 -21.46 10.00
N SER A 382 -17.93 -20.23 10.54
CA SER A 382 -18.16 -19.02 9.74
C SER A 382 -16.92 -18.48 9.00
N SER A 383 -15.71 -18.95 9.32
CA SER A 383 -14.47 -18.46 8.69
C SER A 383 -14.23 -19.09 7.32
N SER A 384 -13.46 -18.36 6.50
CA SER A 384 -13.10 -18.78 5.13
C SER A 384 -12.40 -20.14 5.12
N GLY A 385 -12.78 -21.01 4.21
CA GLY A 385 -12.22 -22.36 4.03
C GLY A 385 -12.73 -23.41 5.01
N CYS A 386 -13.47 -23.03 6.08
CA CYS A 386 -14.06 -23.99 7.00
C CYS A 386 -15.26 -24.65 6.34
N GLY A 387 -15.13 -25.95 6.11
CA GLY A 387 -16.19 -26.76 5.54
C GLY A 387 -17.31 -27.04 6.52
N GLN A 388 -18.43 -27.57 6.03
CA GLN A 388 -19.47 -28.19 6.84
C GLN A 388 -19.03 -29.61 7.19
N THR A 389 -19.21 -30.01 8.46
CA THR A 389 -19.07 -31.41 8.88
C THR A 389 -20.42 -31.96 9.31
N VAL A 390 -20.58 -33.28 9.25
CA VAL A 390 -21.80 -34.01 9.60
C VAL A 390 -21.41 -35.08 10.60
N SER A 391 -22.21 -35.27 11.66
CA SER A 391 -22.04 -36.38 12.58
C SER A 391 -22.42 -37.73 11.96
N ASP A 392 -22.01 -38.81 12.60
CA ASP A 392 -22.60 -40.10 12.39
C ASP A 392 -24.11 -40.07 12.76
N VAL A 393 -24.85 -41.05 12.24
CA VAL A 393 -26.28 -41.19 12.51
C VAL A 393 -26.47 -41.87 13.84
N ALA A 394 -27.25 -41.25 14.73
CA ALA A 394 -27.78 -41.85 15.95
C ALA A 394 -29.29 -42.05 15.79
N PHE A 395 -29.88 -42.88 16.63
CA PHE A 395 -31.32 -43.07 16.63
C PHE A 395 -31.91 -42.83 18.02
N ALA A 396 -33.18 -42.40 18.06
CA ALA A 396 -34.00 -42.38 19.26
C ALA A 396 -35.14 -43.40 19.07
N VAL A 397 -35.28 -44.30 20.02
CA VAL A 397 -36.43 -45.22 20.13
C VAL A 397 -37.26 -44.82 21.33
N ILE A 398 -38.47 -44.37 21.06
CA ILE A 398 -39.45 -43.99 22.10
C ILE A 398 -40.44 -45.14 22.24
N HIS A 399 -40.43 -45.78 23.41
CA HIS A 399 -41.36 -46.86 23.74
C HIS A 399 -42.67 -46.31 24.30
N PRO A 400 -43.82 -46.97 24.05
CA PRO A 400 -45.04 -46.67 24.75
C PRO A 400 -44.81 -46.81 26.25
N ASP A 401 -45.57 -46.06 27.10
CA ASP A 401 -45.59 -46.26 28.52
C ASP A 401 -46.10 -47.65 28.85
N LEU A 402 -45.80 -48.12 30.09
CA LEU A 402 -46.35 -49.38 30.65
C LEU A 402 -47.85 -49.31 30.66
N LEU A 403 -48.52 -50.31 30.08
CA LEU A 403 -49.98 -50.50 30.14
C LEU A 403 -50.26 -51.86 30.67
N ILE A 404 -51.11 -51.94 31.73
CA ILE A 404 -51.69 -53.19 32.25
C ILE A 404 -52.86 -53.57 31.35
N THR A 405 -52.68 -54.62 30.54
CA THR A 405 -53.69 -55.12 29.60
C THR A 405 -54.60 -56.11 30.18
N VAL A 406 -54.17 -56.82 31.22
CA VAL A 406 -55.02 -57.72 32.02
C VAL A 406 -54.89 -57.34 33.49
N GLN A 407 -55.98 -56.95 34.09
CA GLN A 407 -56.11 -56.57 35.52
C GLN A 407 -56.24 -57.78 36.39
N PRO A 408 -55.76 -57.75 37.66
CA PRO A 408 -56.04 -58.86 38.65
C PRO A 408 -57.52 -59.03 38.90
N THR A 409 -57.94 -60.25 39.03
CA THR A 409 -59.36 -60.59 39.31
C THR A 409 -59.52 -60.89 40.75
N PRO A 410 -60.66 -60.54 41.35
CA PRO A 410 -61.00 -60.93 42.75
C PRO A 410 -60.98 -62.42 42.91
N ILE A 411 -60.50 -62.87 44.07
CA ILE A 411 -60.50 -64.31 44.52
C ILE A 411 -61.39 -64.49 45.74
N ALA A 412 -62.13 -65.54 45.71
CA ALA A 412 -62.87 -66.01 46.88
C ALA A 412 -62.46 -67.47 47.14
N GLU A 413 -61.86 -67.74 48.32
CA GLU A 413 -61.34 -69.05 48.67
C GLU A 413 -61.50 -69.34 50.20
N CYS A 414 -61.39 -70.56 50.61
CA CYS A 414 -61.38 -70.98 52.03
C CYS A 414 -59.97 -70.82 52.64
N ILE A 415 -59.85 -70.82 53.95
CA ILE A 415 -58.54 -70.82 54.64
C ILE A 415 -57.67 -71.98 54.10
N GLY A 416 -56.41 -71.68 53.74
CA GLY A 416 -55.47 -72.60 53.14
C GLY A 416 -55.56 -72.69 51.61
N GLY A 417 -56.36 -71.88 50.96
CA GLY A 417 -56.43 -71.76 49.48
C GLY A 417 -55.13 -71.31 48.89
N THR A 418 -54.93 -71.59 47.58
CA THR A 418 -53.70 -71.30 46.82
C THR A 418 -53.99 -70.61 45.52
N ALA A 419 -55.09 -69.89 45.39
CA ALA A 419 -55.43 -69.18 44.16
C ALA A 419 -54.46 -68.01 43.92
N THR A 420 -54.28 -67.66 42.73
CA THR A 420 -53.30 -66.67 42.29
C THR A 420 -53.95 -65.49 41.56
N MET A 421 -53.49 -64.30 41.82
CA MET A 421 -53.77 -63.13 41.03
C MET A 421 -52.67 -62.94 39.99
N SER A 422 -53.00 -62.45 38.81
CA SER A 422 -52.01 -62.18 37.72
C SER A 422 -52.31 -60.90 36.99
N VAL A 423 -51.28 -60.30 36.44
CA VAL A 423 -51.36 -59.17 35.52
C VAL A 423 -50.61 -59.47 34.23
N THR A 424 -51.04 -58.87 33.13
CA THR A 424 -50.33 -58.87 31.90
C THR A 424 -50.04 -57.40 31.54
N VAL A 425 -48.81 -57.09 31.15
CA VAL A 425 -48.35 -55.73 30.76
C VAL A 425 -47.83 -55.72 29.39
N THR A 426 -47.95 -54.56 28.73
CA THR A 426 -47.32 -54.23 27.46
C THR A 426 -46.67 -52.86 27.53
N GLY A 427 -45.82 -52.49 26.58
CA GLY A 427 -45.09 -51.21 26.58
C GLY A 427 -43.85 -51.21 27.49
N GLY A 428 -43.33 -50.04 27.77
CA GLY A 428 -42.09 -49.87 28.52
C GLY A 428 -40.86 -50.35 27.81
N THR A 429 -39.70 -50.15 28.42
CA THR A 429 -38.40 -50.65 27.94
C THR A 429 -37.56 -51.10 29.13
N GLY A 430 -36.69 -52.10 28.88
CA GLY A 430 -35.83 -52.66 29.92
C GLY A 430 -36.56 -53.76 30.79
N THR A 431 -35.97 -54.07 31.95
CA THR A 431 -36.53 -55.16 32.87
C THR A 431 -37.73 -54.63 33.65
N VAL A 432 -38.87 -55.31 33.49
CA VAL A 432 -40.08 -55.01 34.21
C VAL A 432 -39.97 -55.54 35.62
N THR A 433 -40.28 -54.74 36.61
CA THR A 433 -40.31 -55.09 38.03
C THR A 433 -41.74 -54.91 38.55
N TYR A 434 -42.13 -55.80 39.48
CA TYR A 434 -43.46 -55.85 40.05
C TYR A 434 -43.35 -55.68 41.56
N GLN A 435 -44.30 -55.00 42.17
CA GLN A 435 -44.49 -54.97 43.60
C GLN A 435 -45.98 -55.03 43.93
N TRP A 436 -46.41 -56.15 44.38
CA TRP A 436 -47.78 -56.29 44.93
C TRP A 436 -47.88 -55.57 46.26
N GLU A 437 -49.01 -54.94 46.50
CA GLU A 437 -49.35 -54.20 47.71
C GLU A 437 -50.68 -54.70 48.24
N SER A 438 -50.80 -54.68 49.54
CA SER A 438 -52.00 -55.09 50.25
C SER A 438 -52.58 -53.98 51.12
N SER A 439 -53.89 -53.95 51.28
CA SER A 439 -54.61 -53.00 52.10
C SER A 439 -55.83 -53.62 52.75
N THR A 440 -56.13 -53.28 54.00
CA THR A 440 -57.33 -53.70 54.72
C THR A 440 -58.51 -52.74 54.48
N ASN A 441 -58.25 -51.54 53.91
CA ASN A 441 -59.29 -50.52 53.75
C ASN A 441 -59.34 -49.96 52.30
N GLY A 442 -58.54 -50.46 51.39
CA GLY A 442 -58.45 -50.02 49.99
C GLY A 442 -57.83 -48.64 49.77
N THR A 443 -57.32 -47.98 50.83
CA THR A 443 -56.72 -46.63 50.75
C THR A 443 -55.29 -46.58 51.23
N ASN A 444 -54.92 -47.30 52.28
CA ASN A 444 -53.56 -47.36 52.81
C ASN A 444 -52.90 -48.67 52.35
N TRP A 445 -51.84 -48.56 51.59
CA TRP A 445 -51.17 -49.67 50.91
C TRP A 445 -49.82 -49.96 51.55
N ASN A 446 -49.54 -51.22 51.80
CA ASN A 446 -48.20 -51.70 52.21
C ASN A 446 -47.73 -52.79 51.27
N ASN A 447 -46.43 -52.93 51.13
CA ASN A 447 -45.87 -53.96 50.29
C ASN A 447 -46.35 -55.34 50.74
N ALA A 448 -46.94 -56.07 49.83
CA ALA A 448 -47.34 -57.42 50.08
C ALA A 448 -46.14 -58.37 50.23
N THR A 449 -46.24 -59.35 51.08
CA THR A 449 -45.22 -60.40 51.31
C THR A 449 -45.75 -61.75 50.89
N GLY A 450 -44.88 -62.69 50.58
CA GLY A 450 -45.26 -64.04 50.20
C GLY A 450 -44.94 -64.41 48.76
N PRO A 451 -45.28 -65.63 48.31
CA PRO A 451 -44.91 -66.14 47.00
C PRO A 451 -45.44 -65.30 45.88
N GLY A 452 -44.53 -64.79 44.98
CA GLY A 452 -44.90 -64.01 43.85
C GLY A 452 -45.11 -62.49 44.08
N SER A 453 -44.85 -61.98 45.31
CA SER A 453 -45.09 -60.56 45.65
C SER A 453 -44.30 -59.56 44.78
N THR A 454 -43.25 -59.98 44.05
CA THR A 454 -42.43 -59.23 43.13
C THR A 454 -42.46 -59.81 41.69
N THR A 455 -43.50 -60.59 41.37
CA THR A 455 -43.61 -61.16 39.98
C THR A 455 -45.02 -60.83 39.42
N ALA A 456 -45.20 -61.13 38.12
CA ALA A 456 -46.47 -60.91 37.42
C ALA A 456 -47.68 -61.73 38.04
N THR A 457 -47.38 -62.77 38.83
CA THR A 457 -48.34 -63.63 39.47
C THR A 457 -48.09 -63.63 40.99
N TYR A 458 -49.13 -63.44 41.79
CA TYR A 458 -49.02 -63.35 43.23
C TYR A 458 -50.06 -64.31 43.91
N THR A 459 -49.64 -65.04 44.93
CA THR A 459 -50.48 -65.87 45.78
C THR A 459 -50.69 -65.15 47.08
N PRO A 460 -51.89 -64.58 47.32
CA PRO A 460 -52.20 -63.93 48.59
C PRO A 460 -52.19 -64.90 49.73
N PRO A 461 -51.78 -64.46 50.93
CA PRO A 461 -51.97 -65.29 52.18
C PRO A 461 -53.43 -65.52 52.49
N SER A 462 -53.81 -66.79 52.64
CA SER A 462 -55.21 -67.22 52.97
C SER A 462 -55.35 -67.87 54.38
N THR A 463 -54.54 -67.35 55.34
CA THR A 463 -54.41 -67.94 56.65
C THR A 463 -55.48 -67.47 57.67
N VAL A 464 -56.20 -66.36 57.40
CA VAL A 464 -57.17 -65.73 58.25
C VAL A 464 -58.40 -65.34 57.42
N ALA A 465 -59.62 -65.61 57.93
CA ALA A 465 -60.86 -65.19 57.28
C ALA A 465 -61.02 -63.66 57.30
N GLY A 466 -61.38 -63.05 56.18
CA GLY A 466 -61.55 -61.60 56.04
C GLY A 466 -61.42 -61.16 54.58
N THR A 467 -61.50 -59.85 54.34
CA THR A 467 -61.32 -59.26 53.05
C THR A 467 -60.06 -58.39 53.05
N THR A 468 -59.17 -58.62 52.10
CA THR A 468 -57.99 -57.84 51.89
C THR A 468 -57.92 -57.36 50.41
N PHE A 469 -57.63 -56.10 50.20
CA PHE A 469 -57.44 -55.52 48.86
C PHE A 469 -56.01 -55.71 48.43
N TYR A 470 -55.80 -55.99 47.14
CA TYR A 470 -54.49 -56.14 46.53
C TYR A 470 -54.42 -55.35 45.24
N ARG A 471 -53.28 -54.73 45.00
CA ARG A 471 -52.88 -54.10 43.70
C ARG A 471 -51.43 -54.36 43.43
N VAL A 472 -50.99 -54.20 42.17
CA VAL A 472 -49.60 -54.32 41.83
C VAL A 472 -49.12 -53.00 41.17
N THR A 473 -47.99 -52.50 41.65
CA THR A 473 -47.24 -51.41 40.99
C THR A 473 -46.13 -52.02 40.17
N ILE A 474 -46.06 -51.59 38.94
CA ILE A 474 -45.15 -52.12 37.91
C ILE A 474 -44.24 -51.00 37.40
N ASN A 475 -42.94 -51.24 37.39
CA ASN A 475 -41.92 -50.26 36.97
C ASN A 475 -40.91 -50.86 35.98
N THR A 476 -40.30 -50.01 35.22
CA THR A 476 -39.05 -50.27 34.39
C THR A 476 -38.00 -49.29 34.86
N PRO A 477 -37.22 -49.59 35.90
CA PRO A 477 -36.24 -48.64 36.46
C PRO A 477 -35.19 -48.20 35.44
N GLY A 478 -34.88 -46.90 35.36
CA GLY A 478 -33.88 -46.33 34.49
C GLY A 478 -34.29 -46.12 33.05
N SER A 479 -35.54 -46.41 32.69
CA SER A 479 -36.02 -46.31 31.30
C SER A 479 -36.78 -45.03 30.95
N GLY A 480 -37.07 -44.18 31.94
CA GLY A 480 -37.94 -43.02 31.74
C GLY A 480 -39.43 -43.37 31.60
N CYS A 481 -39.81 -44.67 31.70
CA CYS A 481 -41.19 -45.08 31.61
C CYS A 481 -41.88 -44.82 32.94
N GLY A 482 -43.12 -44.32 32.91
CA GLY A 482 -43.95 -44.14 34.05
C GLY A 482 -44.34 -45.48 34.70
N ALA A 483 -44.52 -45.50 36.02
CA ALA A 483 -45.05 -46.66 36.74
C ALA A 483 -46.53 -46.90 36.39
N ALA A 484 -46.91 -48.12 36.17
CA ALA A 484 -48.32 -48.53 36.05
C ALA A 484 -48.81 -49.20 37.33
N THR A 485 -50.00 -48.85 37.79
CA THR A 485 -50.63 -49.50 38.95
C THR A 485 -51.93 -50.11 38.52
N SER A 486 -52.17 -51.36 38.97
CA SER A 486 -53.42 -52.09 38.70
C SER A 486 -54.61 -51.55 39.48
N ASN A 487 -55.80 -51.90 39.03
CA ASN A 487 -56.98 -51.85 39.87
C ASN A 487 -56.76 -52.73 41.08
N SER A 488 -57.51 -52.47 42.16
CA SER A 488 -57.52 -53.27 43.40
C SER A 488 -58.65 -54.27 43.41
#